data_35a74ff4537be0d3859a9d0a6786990d
#
_entry.id   35a74ff4537be0d3859a9d0a6786990d
#
_cell.length_a   1.000
_cell.length_b   1.000
_cell.length_c   1.000
_cell.angle_alpha   90.00
_cell.angle_beta   90.00
_cell.angle_gamma   90.00
#
_symmetry.space_group_name_H-M   'P 1'
#
loop_
_entity.id
_entity.type
_entity.pdbx_description
1 polymer ?
#
loop_
_entity_poly.entity_id
_entity_poly.type
_entity_poly.pdbx_seq_one_letter_code
_entity_poly.pdbx_strand_id
1 'polypeptide(L)'
;AVVMVIQAYEAVKTTRTHKARRENRTADQLSQYGAVSLREQARYLDNNHDLVIGVFDKLEERVVGKNGIIVEPHPVLRNGAIARDLAAEIRTRWSEWSVSPEVTGQFTRPMLERLMLRTWLRDGEVFAQMVSGRINSLTPSAGVHFWLEALEPDFIPMTSDESNRLNQGVFVDDWGRPEKYLVYKSRPVSGRQMETKEVDAERMLHLKFVRRLHQMRGTSLLSGVLIRLSALKEYEDSELTAARIAAALGMYIRKGDGQSYETDGNDSKENERELTIQPGIIYDDLKPGEEIGMVKSDRPNPNLETFRNGQLRAVAAGSRLSFSSTARNYNGTYSVQRQELVESTDGYLILQDWFIGAVTRPMYRAWLKQAVASGVIRLPRDLDRSSLYTAVYSGPVMPWIDPVKEAEAWKIQIRGGAATESDWVRAGGRNPDDVKRRRKAEIDENRKLDLVFDTDPASDKGGSSAATKRQEPQYTDAGQGTLTLTFTVSSSGANNWTPTTSISDLLVVVMKKSTAGISIS
;
A
#
# COMPACT_ATOMS: atom_id res chain seq x y z
N ALA A 1 -32.52 47.67 15.61
CA ALA A 1 -31.30 47.26 16.34
C ALA A 1 -30.54 46.32 15.42
N VAL A 2 -29.41 46.79 14.86
CA VAL A 2 -28.51 45.96 14.07
C VAL A 2 -27.74 45.11 15.07
N VAL A 3 -28.02 43.81 15.13
CA VAL A 3 -27.22 42.87 15.90
C VAL A 3 -25.86 42.74 15.21
N MET A 4 -24.87 43.37 15.76
CA MET A 4 -23.47 43.23 15.32
C MET A 4 -23.02 41.83 15.72
N VAL A 5 -23.07 40.87 14.78
CA VAL A 5 -22.52 39.53 15.00
C VAL A 5 -21.00 39.68 15.00
N ILE A 6 -20.42 39.64 16.19
CA ILE A 6 -18.97 39.60 16.35
C ILE A 6 -18.49 38.23 15.83
N GLN A 7 -17.99 38.21 14.61
CA GLN A 7 -17.37 37.01 14.04
C GLN A 7 -15.95 36.88 14.61
N ALA A 8 -15.74 35.98 15.54
CA ALA A 8 -14.48 35.79 16.24
C ALA A 8 -13.36 35.22 15.33
N TYR A 9 -13.71 34.56 14.21
CA TYR A 9 -12.76 33.94 13.30
C TYR A 9 -12.84 34.53 11.90
N GLU A 10 -11.70 34.92 11.32
CA GLU A 10 -11.65 35.50 9.97
C GLU A 10 -12.14 34.57 8.89
N ALA A 11 -11.90 33.25 9.03
CA ALA A 11 -12.36 32.23 8.08
C ALA A 11 -13.90 32.17 7.89
N VAL A 12 -14.66 32.74 8.82
CA VAL A 12 -16.13 32.82 8.72
C VAL A 12 -16.57 33.99 7.84
N LYS A 13 -15.71 34.99 7.66
CA LYS A 13 -16.02 36.16 6.83
C LYS A 13 -15.90 35.83 5.34
N THR A 14 -16.97 36.01 4.61
CA THR A 14 -16.94 35.89 3.15
C THR A 14 -16.38 37.17 2.55
N THR A 15 -15.33 37.03 1.74
CA THR A 15 -14.70 38.13 0.98
C THR A 15 -14.81 37.86 -0.52
N ARG A 16 -14.37 38.82 -1.36
CA ARG A 16 -14.30 38.63 -2.80
C ARG A 16 -13.41 37.44 -3.21
N THR A 17 -12.37 37.19 -2.45
CA THR A 17 -11.38 36.12 -2.72
C THR A 17 -11.63 34.86 -1.88
N HIS A 18 -12.36 34.96 -0.78
CA HIS A 18 -12.66 33.85 0.10
C HIS A 18 -14.19 33.62 0.16
N LYS A 19 -14.63 32.55 -0.48
CA LYS A 19 -16.01 32.04 -0.37
C LYS A 19 -16.00 30.80 0.52
N ALA A 20 -16.51 30.92 1.74
CA ALA A 20 -16.60 29.81 2.68
C ALA A 20 -17.56 28.75 2.12
N ARG A 21 -17.01 27.61 1.65
CA ARG A 21 -17.81 26.43 1.33
C ARG A 21 -18.11 25.70 2.62
N ARG A 22 -19.38 25.42 2.89
CA ARG A 22 -19.84 24.81 4.13
C ARG A 22 -20.56 23.51 3.85
N GLU A 23 -20.36 22.52 4.72
CA GLU A 23 -21.07 21.25 4.69
C GLU A 23 -21.80 21.06 6.03
N ASN A 24 -23.12 21.13 5.99
CA ASN A 24 -24.00 21.04 7.16
C ASN A 24 -24.83 19.75 7.18
N ARG A 25 -24.73 18.91 6.17
CA ARG A 25 -25.43 17.63 6.11
C ARG A 25 -24.83 16.64 7.12
N THR A 26 -25.65 15.71 7.58
CA THR A 26 -25.18 14.60 8.41
C THR A 26 -24.26 13.67 7.61
N ALA A 27 -23.48 12.83 8.31
CA ALA A 27 -22.62 11.87 7.66
C ALA A 27 -23.41 10.89 6.77
N ASP A 28 -24.59 10.47 7.26
CA ASP A 28 -25.46 9.54 6.54
C ASP A 28 -26.12 10.18 5.33
N GLN A 29 -26.53 11.46 5.41
CA GLN A 29 -27.01 12.17 4.24
C GLN A 29 -25.95 12.27 3.14
N LEU A 30 -24.68 12.52 3.52
CA LEU A 30 -23.58 12.56 2.54
C LEU A 30 -23.34 11.20 1.88
N SER A 31 -23.33 10.11 2.67
CA SER A 31 -23.16 8.77 2.11
C SER A 31 -24.37 8.36 1.27
N GLN A 32 -25.60 8.70 1.69
CA GLN A 32 -26.81 8.43 0.92
C GLN A 32 -26.78 9.02 -0.51
N TYR A 33 -26.31 10.27 -0.64
CA TYR A 33 -26.27 10.95 -1.93
C TYR A 33 -25.02 10.65 -2.76
N GLY A 34 -23.90 10.37 -2.11
CA GLY A 34 -22.61 10.33 -2.79
C GLY A 34 -21.93 8.96 -2.89
N ALA A 35 -22.21 8.02 -1.99
CA ALA A 35 -21.42 6.79 -1.88
C ALA A 35 -21.48 5.94 -3.16
N VAL A 36 -22.64 5.82 -3.80
CA VAL A 36 -22.81 5.02 -5.03
C VAL A 36 -21.97 5.61 -6.16
N SER A 37 -22.14 6.90 -6.44
CA SER A 37 -21.40 7.56 -7.52
C SER A 37 -19.88 7.57 -7.29
N LEU A 38 -19.44 7.81 -6.05
CA LEU A 38 -18.02 7.76 -5.71
C LEU A 38 -17.44 6.36 -5.92
N ARG A 39 -18.19 5.31 -5.59
CA ARG A 39 -17.82 3.91 -5.81
C ARG A 39 -17.69 3.58 -7.29
N GLU A 40 -18.68 3.98 -8.10
CA GLU A 40 -18.66 3.75 -9.55
C GLU A 40 -17.46 4.44 -10.22
N GLN A 41 -17.17 5.69 -9.84
CA GLN A 41 -15.99 6.41 -10.32
C GLN A 41 -14.69 5.74 -9.87
N ALA A 42 -14.60 5.30 -8.61
CA ALA A 42 -13.42 4.60 -8.11
C ALA A 42 -13.18 3.26 -8.83
N ARG A 43 -14.25 2.51 -9.12
CA ARG A 43 -14.20 1.27 -9.91
C ARG A 43 -13.74 1.53 -11.34
N TYR A 44 -14.25 2.59 -11.97
CA TYR A 44 -13.82 2.99 -13.31
C TYR A 44 -12.31 3.28 -13.34
N LEU A 45 -11.82 4.05 -12.38
CA LEU A 45 -10.40 4.37 -12.29
C LEU A 45 -9.54 3.15 -11.93
N ASP A 46 -10.00 2.26 -11.05
CA ASP A 46 -9.30 1.02 -10.72
C ASP A 46 -9.12 0.10 -11.93
N ASN A 47 -10.05 0.14 -12.89
CA ASN A 47 -9.96 -0.65 -14.12
C ASN A 47 -9.15 0.03 -15.24
N ASN A 48 -9.10 1.37 -15.28
CA ASN A 48 -8.68 2.12 -16.45
C ASN A 48 -7.56 3.14 -16.19
N HIS A 49 -7.06 3.25 -14.95
CA HIS A 49 -6.02 4.20 -14.59
C HIS A 49 -4.86 3.49 -13.90
N ASP A 50 -3.72 3.44 -14.55
CA ASP A 50 -2.50 2.76 -14.12
C ASP A 50 -2.02 3.15 -12.70
N LEU A 51 -2.05 4.44 -12.37
CA LEU A 51 -1.69 4.91 -11.04
C LEU A 51 -2.63 4.39 -9.96
N VAL A 52 -3.94 4.32 -10.24
CA VAL A 52 -4.95 3.86 -9.27
C VAL A 52 -4.82 2.36 -9.02
N ILE A 53 -4.57 1.58 -10.08
CA ILE A 53 -4.25 0.15 -9.97
C ILE A 53 -3.04 -0.01 -9.03
N GLY A 54 -1.95 0.73 -9.29
CA GLY A 54 -0.74 0.69 -8.48
C GLY A 54 -0.93 1.12 -7.03
N VAL A 55 -1.86 2.06 -6.76
CA VAL A 55 -2.24 2.48 -5.40
C VAL A 55 -2.87 1.33 -4.63
N PHE A 56 -3.88 0.67 -5.20
CA PHE A 56 -4.56 -0.44 -4.52
C PHE A 56 -3.66 -1.67 -4.38
N ASP A 57 -2.88 -2.02 -5.40
CA ASP A 57 -1.92 -3.11 -5.32
C ASP A 57 -0.93 -2.90 -4.18
N LYS A 58 -0.44 -1.66 -4.01
CA LYS A 58 0.48 -1.34 -2.92
C LYS A 58 -0.17 -1.44 -1.54
N LEU A 59 -1.42 -1.02 -1.42
CA LEU A 59 -2.18 -1.17 -0.17
C LEU A 59 -2.43 -2.65 0.16
N GLU A 60 -2.78 -3.48 -0.84
CA GLU A 60 -2.91 -4.93 -0.66
C GLU A 60 -1.61 -5.57 -0.16
N GLU A 61 -0.48 -5.22 -0.77
CA GLU A 61 0.84 -5.72 -0.39
C GLU A 61 1.22 -5.36 1.05
N ARG A 62 0.86 -4.15 1.50
CA ARG A 62 1.34 -3.58 2.77
C ARG A 62 0.38 -3.79 3.93
N VAL A 63 -0.91 -3.89 3.70
CA VAL A 63 -1.91 -4.04 4.77
C VAL A 63 -2.21 -5.51 5.06
N VAL A 64 -2.45 -6.33 4.04
CA VAL A 64 -2.79 -7.75 4.18
C VAL A 64 -1.64 -8.66 3.74
N GLY A 65 -1.00 -8.34 2.62
CA GLY A 65 0.15 -9.05 2.07
C GLY A 65 -0.18 -10.44 1.52
N LYS A 66 0.88 -11.16 1.11
CA LYS A 66 0.75 -12.45 0.43
C LYS A 66 0.16 -13.57 1.31
N ASN A 67 0.42 -13.53 2.61
CA ASN A 67 0.03 -14.58 3.55
C ASN A 67 -1.31 -14.30 4.25
N GLY A 68 -1.93 -13.14 3.99
CA GLY A 68 -3.06 -12.66 4.77
C GLY A 68 -2.65 -12.24 6.19
N ILE A 69 -3.63 -11.91 7.01
CA ILE A 69 -3.39 -11.61 8.42
C ILE A 69 -3.07 -12.91 9.15
N ILE A 70 -1.92 -12.95 9.79
CA ILE A 70 -1.47 -14.08 10.60
C ILE A 70 -2.21 -14.05 11.94
N VAL A 71 -2.73 -15.19 12.35
CA VAL A 71 -3.38 -15.38 13.65
C VAL A 71 -2.53 -16.30 14.49
N GLU A 72 -2.08 -15.85 15.65
CA GLU A 72 -1.29 -16.59 16.61
C GLU A 72 -2.13 -16.80 17.88
N PRO A 73 -2.75 -17.99 18.07
CA PRO A 73 -3.56 -18.29 19.25
C PRO A 73 -2.72 -18.32 20.54
N HIS A 74 -3.25 -17.73 21.60
CA HIS A 74 -2.63 -17.72 22.93
C HIS A 74 -3.62 -18.17 24.03
N PRO A 75 -4.23 -19.37 23.93
CA PRO A 75 -5.03 -19.90 25.00
C PRO A 75 -4.17 -20.19 26.24
N VAL A 76 -4.70 -19.93 27.43
CA VAL A 76 -4.00 -20.07 28.70
C VAL A 76 -4.68 -21.14 29.56
N LEU A 77 -3.90 -21.95 30.23
CA LEU A 77 -4.38 -22.91 31.23
C LEU A 77 -4.71 -22.17 32.55
N ARG A 78 -5.50 -22.78 33.42
CA ARG A 78 -5.86 -22.21 34.73
C ARG A 78 -4.66 -21.91 35.63
N ASN A 79 -3.51 -22.57 35.39
CA ASN A 79 -2.25 -22.31 36.09
C ASN A 79 -1.47 -21.11 35.52
N GLY A 80 -2.02 -20.38 34.52
CA GLY A 80 -1.38 -19.26 33.86
C GLY A 80 -0.40 -19.62 32.73
N ALA A 81 -0.13 -20.91 32.50
CA ALA A 81 0.75 -21.33 31.41
C ALA A 81 0.03 -21.32 30.05
N ILE A 82 0.74 -21.00 28.98
CA ILE A 82 0.18 -21.05 27.62
C ILE A 82 -0.09 -22.52 27.24
N ALA A 83 -1.29 -22.82 26.77
CA ALA A 83 -1.68 -24.13 26.27
C ALA A 83 -1.11 -24.39 24.87
N ARG A 84 0.19 -24.65 24.78
CA ARG A 84 0.95 -24.70 23.52
C ARG A 84 0.41 -25.75 22.54
N ASP A 85 0.01 -26.91 23.03
CA ASP A 85 -0.49 -28.00 22.18
C ASP A 85 -1.83 -27.60 21.56
N LEU A 86 -2.74 -27.01 22.36
CA LEU A 86 -3.99 -26.48 21.86
C LEU A 86 -3.75 -25.35 20.85
N ALA A 87 -2.83 -24.43 21.15
CA ALA A 87 -2.47 -23.34 20.24
C ALA A 87 -1.95 -23.88 18.89
N ALA A 88 -1.13 -24.94 18.92
CA ALA A 88 -0.62 -25.59 17.73
C ALA A 88 -1.73 -26.29 16.92
N GLU A 89 -2.65 -26.99 17.60
CA GLU A 89 -3.80 -27.64 16.98
C GLU A 89 -4.70 -26.59 16.31
N ILE A 90 -5.05 -25.51 17.00
CA ILE A 90 -5.86 -24.41 16.45
C ILE A 90 -5.19 -23.83 15.18
N ARG A 91 -3.86 -23.58 15.21
CA ARG A 91 -3.15 -23.05 14.04
C ARG A 91 -3.19 -24.00 12.85
N THR A 92 -2.99 -25.30 13.09
CA THR A 92 -3.02 -26.31 12.04
C THR A 92 -4.41 -26.35 11.39
N ARG A 93 -5.47 -26.44 12.20
CA ARG A 93 -6.86 -26.45 11.69
C ARG A 93 -7.26 -25.15 11.00
N TRP A 94 -6.80 -24.00 11.52
CA TRP A 94 -6.98 -22.70 10.89
C TRP A 94 -6.30 -22.63 9.52
N SER A 95 -5.08 -23.15 9.41
CA SER A 95 -4.34 -23.20 8.14
C SER A 95 -5.02 -24.11 7.12
N GLU A 96 -5.48 -25.29 7.52
CA GLU A 96 -6.23 -26.22 6.68
C GLU A 96 -7.55 -25.58 6.19
N TRP A 97 -8.32 -24.98 7.09
CA TRP A 97 -9.55 -24.26 6.73
C TRP A 97 -9.27 -23.09 5.78
N SER A 98 -8.16 -22.38 5.94
CA SER A 98 -7.76 -21.22 5.12
C SER A 98 -7.53 -21.55 3.63
N VAL A 99 -7.47 -22.83 3.25
CA VAL A 99 -7.33 -23.26 1.85
C VAL A 99 -8.63 -23.03 1.07
N SER A 100 -9.79 -23.25 1.70
CA SER A 100 -11.10 -23.05 1.07
C SER A 100 -12.11 -22.53 2.11
N PRO A 101 -12.00 -21.24 2.51
CA PRO A 101 -12.77 -20.65 3.59
C PRO A 101 -14.13 -20.09 3.15
N GLU A 102 -14.41 -20.03 1.85
CA GLU A 102 -15.55 -19.31 1.31
C GLU A 102 -16.49 -20.22 0.52
N VAL A 103 -17.73 -19.75 0.32
CA VAL A 103 -18.84 -20.56 -0.23
C VAL A 103 -18.64 -21.02 -1.66
N THR A 104 -17.83 -20.33 -2.47
CA THR A 104 -17.60 -20.71 -3.87
C THR A 104 -16.41 -21.66 -4.04
N GLY A 105 -15.54 -21.78 -3.03
CA GLY A 105 -14.34 -22.62 -3.05
C GLY A 105 -13.24 -22.14 -3.99
N GLN A 106 -13.31 -20.90 -4.51
CA GLN A 106 -12.36 -20.37 -5.50
C GLN A 106 -11.16 -19.67 -4.86
N PHE A 107 -11.34 -19.09 -3.67
CA PHE A 107 -10.34 -18.24 -3.04
C PHE A 107 -9.82 -18.87 -1.75
N THR A 108 -8.50 -18.82 -1.59
CA THR A 108 -7.89 -19.05 -0.29
C THR A 108 -8.14 -17.84 0.63
N ARG A 109 -8.03 -18.01 1.95
CA ARG A 109 -8.23 -16.93 2.91
C ARG A 109 -7.35 -15.69 2.61
N PRO A 110 -6.04 -15.81 2.34
CA PRO A 110 -5.23 -14.64 1.98
C PRO A 110 -5.68 -13.93 0.70
N MET A 111 -6.15 -14.67 -0.30
CA MET A 111 -6.69 -14.07 -1.52
C MET A 111 -8.00 -13.33 -1.24
N LEU A 112 -8.89 -13.94 -0.48
CA LEU A 112 -10.16 -13.35 -0.08
C LEU A 112 -9.94 -12.06 0.75
N GLU A 113 -9.03 -12.09 1.72
CA GLU A 113 -8.69 -10.93 2.55
C GLU A 113 -8.14 -9.76 1.70
N ARG A 114 -7.30 -10.02 0.68
CA ARG A 114 -6.84 -8.97 -0.25
C ARG A 114 -7.98 -8.39 -1.08
N LEU A 115 -8.85 -9.25 -1.63
CA LEU A 115 -10.02 -8.79 -2.39
C LEU A 115 -10.97 -7.97 -1.51
N MET A 116 -11.19 -8.39 -0.27
CA MET A 116 -11.98 -7.63 0.70
C MET A 116 -11.33 -6.28 1.04
N LEU A 117 -10.00 -6.24 1.20
CA LEU A 117 -9.28 -4.99 1.42
C LEU A 117 -9.43 -4.04 0.22
N ARG A 118 -9.23 -4.54 -1.01
CA ARG A 118 -9.40 -3.73 -2.22
C ARG A 118 -10.81 -3.18 -2.34
N THR A 119 -11.81 -4.03 -2.16
CA THR A 119 -13.22 -3.64 -2.17
C THR A 119 -13.50 -2.58 -1.10
N TRP A 120 -13.04 -2.79 0.13
CA TRP A 120 -13.20 -1.82 1.21
C TRP A 120 -12.65 -0.44 0.86
N LEU A 121 -11.41 -0.38 0.38
CA LEU A 121 -10.74 0.90 0.11
C LEU A 121 -11.23 1.56 -1.18
N ARG A 122 -11.54 0.76 -2.21
CA ARG A 122 -12.06 1.22 -3.50
C ARG A 122 -13.53 1.66 -3.40
N ASP A 123 -14.38 0.79 -2.87
CA ASP A 123 -15.83 1.00 -2.82
C ASP A 123 -16.26 1.75 -1.55
N GLY A 124 -15.36 1.86 -0.56
CA GLY A 124 -15.61 2.47 0.73
C GLY A 124 -16.03 1.49 1.82
N GLU A 125 -16.51 0.31 1.47
CA GLU A 125 -16.95 -0.71 2.40
C GLU A 125 -16.94 -2.10 1.75
N VAL A 126 -16.93 -3.13 2.59
CA VAL A 126 -17.07 -4.53 2.18
C VAL A 126 -17.85 -5.28 3.25
N PHE A 127 -18.64 -6.24 2.81
CA PHE A 127 -19.42 -7.11 3.68
C PHE A 127 -18.96 -8.56 3.52
N ALA A 128 -19.15 -9.36 4.57
CA ALA A 128 -19.06 -10.80 4.45
C ALA A 128 -20.04 -11.47 5.42
N GLN A 129 -20.92 -12.31 4.88
CA GLN A 129 -21.81 -13.11 5.70
C GLN A 129 -21.04 -14.33 6.21
N MET A 130 -21.08 -14.56 7.52
CA MET A 130 -20.57 -15.76 8.17
C MET A 130 -21.63 -16.86 8.14
N VAL A 131 -21.38 -17.86 7.32
CA VAL A 131 -22.29 -19.00 7.11
C VAL A 131 -21.82 -20.15 7.97
N SER A 132 -22.68 -20.69 8.84
CA SER A 132 -22.34 -21.76 9.75
C SER A 132 -23.46 -22.81 9.85
N GLY A 133 -23.09 -24.05 10.16
CA GLY A 133 -24.00 -25.17 10.30
C GLY A 133 -23.92 -26.15 9.12
N ARG A 134 -24.72 -27.23 9.16
CA ARG A 134 -24.71 -28.21 8.10
C ARG A 134 -25.54 -27.72 6.91
N ILE A 135 -24.89 -27.51 5.79
CA ILE A 135 -25.48 -27.09 4.52
C ILE A 135 -25.10 -28.14 3.48
N ASN A 136 -26.07 -28.83 2.91
CA ASN A 136 -25.83 -29.97 2.03
C ASN A 136 -25.09 -29.63 0.74
N SER A 137 -25.16 -28.37 0.28
CA SER A 137 -24.48 -27.89 -0.93
C SER A 137 -23.04 -27.44 -0.68
N LEU A 138 -22.59 -27.35 0.58
CA LEU A 138 -21.25 -26.86 0.93
C LEU A 138 -20.42 -27.97 1.59
N THR A 139 -19.25 -28.23 1.04
CA THR A 139 -18.29 -29.19 1.63
C THR A 139 -17.50 -28.48 2.73
N PRO A 140 -17.48 -29.01 3.98
CA PRO A 140 -16.76 -28.39 5.07
C PRO A 140 -15.26 -28.50 4.88
N SER A 141 -14.56 -27.37 4.91
CA SER A 141 -13.10 -27.33 4.90
C SER A 141 -12.55 -27.74 6.27
N ALA A 142 -11.59 -28.65 6.29
CA ALA A 142 -11.00 -29.22 7.51
C ALA A 142 -12.03 -29.78 8.53
N GLY A 143 -13.21 -30.19 8.08
CA GLY A 143 -14.30 -30.69 8.94
C GLY A 143 -15.06 -29.61 9.73
N VAL A 144 -14.75 -28.34 9.52
CA VAL A 144 -15.40 -27.22 10.19
C VAL A 144 -16.52 -26.67 9.30
N HIS A 145 -17.75 -26.72 9.79
CA HIS A 145 -18.94 -26.22 9.09
C HIS A 145 -19.06 -24.68 9.22
N PHE A 146 -18.11 -23.97 8.64
CA PHE A 146 -18.03 -22.52 8.64
C PHE A 146 -17.45 -22.01 7.32
N TRP A 147 -18.13 -21.06 6.69
CA TRP A 147 -17.74 -20.43 5.43
C TRP A 147 -18.00 -18.92 5.46
N LEU A 148 -17.39 -18.22 4.55
CA LEU A 148 -17.60 -16.81 4.29
C LEU A 148 -18.29 -16.62 2.95
N GLU A 149 -19.29 -15.76 2.91
CA GLU A 149 -19.87 -15.22 1.69
C GLU A 149 -19.50 -13.75 1.61
N ALA A 150 -18.42 -13.42 0.85
CA ALA A 150 -18.02 -12.03 0.65
C ALA A 150 -18.99 -11.33 -0.30
N LEU A 151 -19.41 -10.13 0.07
CA LEU A 151 -20.42 -9.35 -0.63
C LEU A 151 -19.90 -7.96 -0.93
N GLU A 152 -20.04 -7.55 -2.19
CA GLU A 152 -19.83 -6.16 -2.57
C GLU A 152 -20.92 -5.26 -1.97
N PRO A 153 -20.66 -3.96 -1.77
CA PRO A 153 -21.65 -3.03 -1.22
C PRO A 153 -22.98 -2.98 -1.97
N ASP A 154 -22.99 -3.36 -3.23
CA ASP A 154 -24.19 -3.39 -4.08
C ASP A 154 -25.22 -4.40 -3.61
N PHE A 155 -24.83 -5.43 -2.85
CA PHE A 155 -25.75 -6.38 -2.26
C PHE A 155 -26.58 -5.82 -1.11
N ILE A 156 -26.20 -4.65 -0.57
CA ILE A 156 -26.91 -3.98 0.52
C ILE A 156 -27.56 -2.70 -0.04
N PRO A 157 -28.89 -2.66 -0.15
CA PRO A 157 -29.59 -1.49 -0.71
C PRO A 157 -29.33 -0.23 0.11
N MET A 158 -29.28 0.92 -0.56
CA MET A 158 -29.16 2.24 0.10
C MET A 158 -30.52 2.79 0.54
N THR A 159 -31.50 1.93 0.81
CA THR A 159 -32.84 2.31 1.23
C THR A 159 -32.84 2.68 2.71
N SER A 160 -33.52 3.76 3.06
CA SER A 160 -33.74 4.19 4.43
C SER A 160 -35.25 4.31 4.69
N ASP A 161 -35.67 3.89 5.89
CA ASP A 161 -37.03 3.99 6.40
C ASP A 161 -36.98 4.24 7.91
N GLU A 162 -37.23 5.47 8.29
CA GLU A 162 -37.18 5.91 9.69
C GLU A 162 -38.22 5.18 10.55
N SER A 163 -39.40 4.82 9.99
CA SER A 163 -40.46 4.14 10.72
C SER A 163 -40.04 2.74 11.17
N ASN A 164 -39.19 2.09 10.40
CA ASN A 164 -38.65 0.76 10.64
C ASN A 164 -37.19 0.78 11.15
N ARG A 165 -36.66 1.96 11.50
CA ARG A 165 -35.24 2.12 11.93
C ARG A 165 -34.23 1.55 10.91
N LEU A 166 -34.59 1.57 9.63
CA LEU A 166 -33.74 1.16 8.55
C LEU A 166 -32.93 2.37 8.04
N ASN A 167 -31.62 2.30 8.19
CA ASN A 167 -30.69 3.32 7.72
C ASN A 167 -29.79 2.74 6.64
N GLN A 168 -30.02 3.10 5.37
CA GLN A 168 -29.21 2.68 4.23
C GLN A 168 -29.01 1.15 4.16
N GLY A 169 -30.09 0.38 4.34
CA GLY A 169 -30.08 -1.06 4.30
C GLY A 169 -29.63 -1.76 5.58
N VAL A 170 -29.44 -1.01 6.67
CA VAL A 170 -29.04 -1.54 7.98
C VAL A 170 -30.10 -1.17 9.01
N PHE A 171 -30.68 -2.15 9.67
CA PHE A 171 -31.56 -1.95 10.82
C PHE A 171 -30.72 -1.63 12.05
N VAL A 172 -31.08 -0.59 12.78
CA VAL A 172 -30.31 -0.10 13.92
C VAL A 172 -31.16 0.00 15.19
N ASP A 173 -30.53 -0.20 16.34
CA ASP A 173 -31.13 0.04 17.63
C ASP A 173 -31.18 1.56 18.00
N ASP A 174 -31.67 1.89 19.17
CA ASP A 174 -31.79 3.28 19.67
C ASP A 174 -30.41 3.98 19.80
N TRP A 175 -29.33 3.23 19.87
CA TRP A 175 -27.96 3.73 19.94
C TRP A 175 -27.27 3.84 18.55
N GLY A 176 -27.99 3.45 17.48
CA GLY A 176 -27.43 3.37 16.14
C GLY A 176 -26.55 2.14 15.89
N ARG A 177 -26.63 1.11 16.78
CA ARG A 177 -25.90 -0.14 16.59
C ARG A 177 -26.64 -1.03 15.59
N PRO A 178 -25.93 -1.62 14.60
CA PRO A 178 -26.54 -2.56 13.66
C PRO A 178 -27.14 -3.78 14.37
N GLU A 179 -28.39 -4.10 14.05
CA GLU A 179 -29.09 -5.31 14.48
C GLU A 179 -29.22 -6.31 13.35
N LYS A 180 -29.57 -5.86 12.14
CA LYS A 180 -29.71 -6.68 10.95
C LYS A 180 -29.31 -5.92 9.70
N TYR A 181 -28.97 -6.66 8.67
CA TYR A 181 -28.67 -6.14 7.35
C TYR A 181 -29.70 -6.65 6.35
N LEU A 182 -30.19 -5.76 5.50
CA LEU A 182 -31.01 -6.11 4.36
C LEU A 182 -30.10 -6.46 3.19
N VAL A 183 -30.18 -7.70 2.71
CA VAL A 183 -29.26 -8.23 1.70
C VAL A 183 -30.05 -8.75 0.52
N TYR A 184 -29.68 -8.41 -0.69
CA TYR A 184 -30.24 -9.02 -1.89
C TYR A 184 -29.90 -10.51 -1.96
N LYS A 185 -30.89 -11.36 -2.28
CA LYS A 185 -30.71 -12.82 -2.38
C LYS A 185 -29.86 -13.22 -3.59
N SER A 186 -29.83 -12.42 -4.63
CA SER A 186 -29.05 -12.62 -5.83
C SER A 186 -28.31 -11.35 -6.22
N ARG A 187 -27.32 -11.46 -7.10
CA ARG A 187 -26.54 -10.31 -7.56
C ARG A 187 -27.47 -9.22 -8.12
N PRO A 188 -27.37 -8.00 -7.62
CA PRO A 188 -28.24 -6.92 -8.08
C PRO A 188 -27.97 -6.60 -9.55
N VAL A 189 -29.06 -6.55 -10.33
CA VAL A 189 -29.05 -6.18 -11.74
C VAL A 189 -29.93 -4.94 -11.89
N SER A 190 -29.39 -3.94 -12.57
CA SER A 190 -30.11 -2.67 -12.82
C SER A 190 -31.47 -2.92 -13.48
N GLY A 191 -32.51 -2.26 -12.97
CA GLY A 191 -33.86 -2.28 -13.53
C GLY A 191 -34.72 -3.49 -13.13
N ARG A 192 -34.25 -4.39 -12.24
CA ARG A 192 -35.05 -5.50 -11.69
C ARG A 192 -35.43 -5.28 -10.23
N GLN A 193 -36.67 -5.61 -9.88
CA GLN A 193 -37.06 -5.73 -8.46
C GLN A 193 -36.39 -6.97 -7.89
N MET A 194 -35.58 -6.77 -6.85
CA MET A 194 -34.76 -7.82 -6.26
C MET A 194 -35.35 -8.25 -4.92
N GLU A 195 -35.43 -9.56 -4.72
CA GLU A 195 -35.80 -10.11 -3.42
C GLU A 195 -34.67 -9.89 -2.41
N THR A 196 -35.03 -9.50 -1.19
CA THR A 196 -34.12 -9.32 -0.07
C THR A 196 -34.29 -10.40 0.99
N LYS A 197 -33.24 -10.62 1.76
CA LYS A 197 -33.23 -11.38 3.00
C LYS A 197 -32.67 -10.51 4.13
N GLU A 198 -33.09 -10.75 5.36
CA GLU A 198 -32.48 -10.15 6.54
C GLU A 198 -31.37 -11.06 7.05
N VAL A 199 -30.24 -10.48 7.41
CA VAL A 199 -29.11 -11.19 8.02
C VAL A 199 -28.77 -10.48 9.33
N ASP A 200 -28.73 -11.25 10.43
CA ASP A 200 -28.38 -10.72 11.75
C ASP A 200 -26.98 -10.12 11.77
N ALA A 201 -26.80 -9.02 12.47
CA ALA A 201 -25.52 -8.30 12.54
C ALA A 201 -24.38 -9.19 13.12
N GLU A 202 -24.72 -10.11 14.03
CA GLU A 202 -23.74 -11.07 14.58
C GLU A 202 -23.14 -12.01 13.51
N ARG A 203 -23.83 -12.16 12.38
CA ARG A 203 -23.41 -12.99 11.25
C ARG A 203 -22.86 -12.20 10.08
N MET A 204 -22.77 -10.87 10.20
CA MET A 204 -22.30 -9.99 9.13
C MET A 204 -21.02 -9.29 9.56
N LEU A 205 -19.96 -9.49 8.84
CA LEU A 205 -18.77 -8.65 8.90
C LEU A 205 -19.05 -7.42 8.05
N HIS A 206 -18.88 -6.23 8.61
CA HIS A 206 -19.03 -4.96 7.91
C HIS A 206 -17.80 -4.10 8.18
N LEU A 207 -16.89 -4.04 7.21
CA LEU A 207 -15.74 -3.15 7.22
C LEU A 207 -16.04 -1.94 6.36
N LYS A 208 -16.01 -0.74 6.95
CA LYS A 208 -16.37 0.52 6.30
C LYS A 208 -15.29 1.58 6.48
N PHE A 209 -15.01 2.34 5.45
CA PHE A 209 -14.10 3.48 5.50
C PHE A 209 -14.90 4.74 5.84
N VAL A 210 -14.78 5.19 7.07
CA VAL A 210 -15.53 6.32 7.62
C VAL A 210 -14.59 7.44 8.05
N ARG A 211 -15.05 8.67 7.91
CA ARG A 211 -14.31 9.89 8.35
C ARG A 211 -15.06 10.71 9.38
N ARG A 212 -16.33 10.35 9.66
CA ARG A 212 -17.17 11.02 10.65
C ARG A 212 -17.81 9.98 11.57
N LEU A 213 -17.99 10.36 12.84
CA LEU A 213 -18.78 9.57 13.77
C LEU A 213 -20.22 9.42 13.26
N HIS A 214 -20.88 8.35 13.62
CA HIS A 214 -22.26 8.01 13.23
C HIS A 214 -22.46 7.81 11.71
N GLN A 215 -21.41 7.64 10.93
CA GLN A 215 -21.51 7.29 9.52
C GLN A 215 -21.83 5.80 9.39
N MET A 216 -23.02 5.47 8.83
CA MET A 216 -23.46 4.09 8.68
C MET A 216 -22.74 3.38 7.53
N ARG A 217 -22.68 4.00 6.35
CA ARG A 217 -22.07 3.41 5.16
C ARG A 217 -20.72 4.06 4.83
N GLY A 218 -19.81 3.26 4.32
CA GLY A 218 -18.47 3.72 3.92
C GLY A 218 -18.46 4.54 2.63
N THR A 219 -17.38 5.30 2.41
CA THR A 219 -17.11 6.02 1.17
C THR A 219 -15.69 5.73 0.72
N SER A 220 -15.44 5.70 -0.60
CA SER A 220 -14.13 5.39 -1.18
C SER A 220 -12.99 6.17 -0.53
N LEU A 221 -11.86 5.51 -0.30
CA LEU A 221 -10.60 6.14 0.09
C LEU A 221 -10.23 7.27 -0.88
N LEU A 222 -10.48 7.06 -2.17
CA LEU A 222 -10.15 7.99 -3.25
C LEU A 222 -11.08 9.20 -3.33
N SER A 223 -12.16 9.27 -2.55
CA SER A 223 -13.18 10.34 -2.64
C SER A 223 -12.60 11.75 -2.69
N GLY A 224 -11.48 12.01 -2.01
CA GLY A 224 -10.82 13.31 -1.99
C GLY A 224 -9.89 13.59 -3.18
N VAL A 225 -9.56 12.56 -3.97
CA VAL A 225 -8.56 12.66 -5.06
C VAL A 225 -9.11 12.25 -6.43
N LEU A 226 -10.35 11.74 -6.52
CA LEU A 226 -10.97 11.27 -7.77
C LEU A 226 -10.90 12.32 -8.89
N ILE A 227 -11.31 13.56 -8.60
CA ILE A 227 -11.29 14.65 -9.59
C ILE A 227 -9.85 14.93 -10.06
N ARG A 228 -8.89 14.92 -9.12
CA ARG A 228 -7.47 15.16 -9.46
C ARG A 228 -6.90 14.04 -10.33
N LEU A 229 -7.23 12.79 -10.02
CA LEU A 229 -6.81 11.64 -10.82
C LEU A 229 -7.37 11.67 -12.23
N SER A 230 -8.66 11.96 -12.38
CA SER A 230 -9.28 12.12 -13.71
C SER A 230 -8.65 13.27 -14.50
N ALA A 231 -8.49 14.44 -13.87
CA ALA A 231 -7.87 15.60 -14.51
C ALA A 231 -6.40 15.35 -14.90
N LEU A 232 -5.65 14.59 -14.08
CA LEU A 232 -4.27 14.22 -14.40
C LEU A 232 -4.21 13.33 -15.64
N LYS A 233 -5.06 12.32 -15.72
CA LYS A 233 -5.14 11.43 -16.90
C LYS A 233 -5.49 12.21 -18.17
N GLU A 234 -6.52 13.05 -18.12
CA GLU A 234 -6.93 13.88 -19.25
C GLU A 234 -5.81 14.85 -19.69
N TYR A 235 -5.06 15.37 -18.74
CA TYR A 235 -3.90 16.21 -19.03
C TYR A 235 -2.78 15.42 -19.72
N GLU A 236 -2.43 14.24 -19.22
CA GLU A 236 -1.42 13.36 -19.82
C GLU A 236 -1.81 12.94 -21.25
N ASP A 237 -3.08 12.59 -21.48
CA ASP A 237 -3.61 12.24 -22.81
C ASP A 237 -3.57 13.44 -23.76
N SER A 238 -3.90 14.64 -23.27
CA SER A 238 -3.84 15.87 -24.05
C SER A 238 -2.41 16.24 -24.43
N GLU A 239 -1.46 16.08 -23.51
CA GLU A 239 -0.04 16.33 -23.74
C GLU A 239 0.57 15.35 -24.73
N LEU A 240 0.20 14.07 -24.64
CA LEU A 240 0.58 13.05 -25.60
C LEU A 240 0.03 13.36 -27.00
N THR A 241 -1.22 13.80 -27.07
CA THR A 241 -1.85 14.20 -28.34
C THR A 241 -1.15 15.42 -28.93
N ALA A 242 -0.87 16.44 -28.11
CA ALA A 242 -0.13 17.62 -28.55
C ALA A 242 1.28 17.27 -29.04
N ALA A 243 1.98 16.35 -28.38
CA ALA A 243 3.29 15.86 -28.81
C ALA A 243 3.21 15.10 -30.15
N ARG A 244 2.17 14.28 -30.34
CA ARG A 244 1.94 13.58 -31.62
C ARG A 244 1.67 14.55 -32.76
N ILE A 245 0.82 15.56 -32.54
CA ILE A 245 0.55 16.62 -33.52
C ILE A 245 1.85 17.38 -33.83
N ALA A 246 2.61 17.75 -32.80
CA ALA A 246 3.87 18.46 -32.96
C ALA A 246 4.90 17.65 -33.78
N ALA A 247 4.95 16.34 -33.57
CA ALA A 247 5.81 15.45 -34.35
C ALA A 247 5.35 15.27 -35.82
N ALA A 248 4.05 15.46 -36.08
CA ALA A 248 3.48 15.35 -37.42
C ALA A 248 3.54 16.68 -38.20
N LEU A 249 3.60 17.83 -37.51
CA LEU A 249 3.68 19.14 -38.14
C LEU A 249 5.12 19.46 -38.54
N GLY A 250 5.43 19.24 -39.83
CA GLY A 250 6.76 19.53 -40.37
C GLY A 250 6.98 21.00 -40.69
N MET A 251 6.18 21.57 -41.57
CA MET A 251 6.44 22.89 -42.15
C MET A 251 5.12 23.59 -42.55
N TYR A 252 5.15 24.91 -42.58
CA TYR A 252 4.09 25.72 -43.18
C TYR A 252 4.69 26.79 -44.08
N ILE A 253 3.99 27.13 -45.13
CA ILE A 253 4.37 28.24 -46.03
C ILE A 253 3.67 29.49 -45.53
N ARG A 254 4.46 30.49 -45.15
CA ARG A 254 3.95 31.84 -44.86
C ARG A 254 3.98 32.64 -46.13
N LYS A 255 2.82 33.13 -46.56
CA LYS A 255 2.71 34.08 -47.65
C LYS A 255 2.99 35.48 -47.14
N GLY A 256 3.92 36.19 -47.74
CA GLY A 256 4.17 37.61 -47.43
C GLY A 256 3.04 38.52 -47.84
N ASP A 257 3.21 39.84 -47.63
CA ASP A 257 2.21 40.85 -47.80
C ASP A 257 1.54 40.77 -49.18
N GLY A 258 0.18 40.68 -49.20
CA GLY A 258 -0.64 40.39 -50.39
C GLY A 258 -0.67 41.50 -51.48
N GLN A 259 0.19 42.52 -51.40
CA GLN A 259 0.26 43.60 -52.41
C GLN A 259 1.11 43.26 -53.64
N SER A 260 1.78 42.12 -53.65
CA SER A 260 2.60 41.72 -54.81
C SER A 260 2.02 40.59 -55.67
N TYR A 261 0.78 40.19 -55.41
CA TYR A 261 0.09 39.22 -56.26
C TYR A 261 -0.69 39.98 -57.34
N GLU A 262 -0.07 40.25 -58.49
CA GLU A 262 -0.81 40.49 -59.72
C GLU A 262 -1.55 39.19 -60.08
N THR A 263 -2.86 39.24 -59.94
CA THR A 263 -3.76 38.17 -60.36
C THR A 263 -3.79 38.26 -61.91
N ASP A 264 -2.99 37.44 -62.57
CA ASP A 264 -3.23 37.13 -63.96
C ASP A 264 -4.61 36.43 -64.02
N GLY A 265 -5.58 37.15 -64.51
CA GLY A 265 -7.01 36.84 -64.40
C GLY A 265 -7.46 35.66 -65.27
N ASN A 266 -6.81 34.53 -65.26
CA ASN A 266 -7.28 33.37 -66.04
C ASN A 266 -6.89 31.98 -65.49
N ASP A 267 -6.89 31.78 -64.20
CA ASP A 267 -6.79 30.40 -63.69
C ASP A 267 -7.72 30.18 -62.48
N SER A 268 -8.98 29.81 -62.81
CA SER A 268 -10.02 29.36 -61.89
C SER A 268 -9.82 27.88 -61.49
N LYS A 269 -8.58 27.40 -61.37
CA LYS A 269 -8.21 26.18 -60.70
C LYS A 269 -7.27 26.56 -59.56
N GLU A 270 -7.80 26.52 -58.33
CA GLU A 270 -6.99 26.51 -57.13
C GLU A 270 -5.94 25.43 -57.31
N ASN A 271 -4.70 25.86 -57.54
CA ASN A 271 -3.56 24.97 -57.46
C ASN A 271 -3.40 24.57 -55.98
N GLU A 272 -4.10 23.52 -55.57
CA GLU A 272 -3.73 22.79 -54.37
C GLU A 272 -2.31 22.24 -54.58
N ARG A 273 -1.36 22.92 -53.99
CA ARG A 273 0.05 22.54 -54.03
C ARG A 273 0.28 21.48 -52.98
N GLU A 274 0.34 20.22 -53.35
CA GLU A 274 0.74 19.14 -52.47
C GLU A 274 2.27 19.16 -52.34
N LEU A 275 2.76 19.49 -51.12
CA LEU A 275 4.17 19.40 -50.77
C LEU A 275 4.44 18.05 -50.10
N THR A 276 5.22 17.22 -50.76
CA THR A 276 5.65 15.95 -50.17
C THR A 276 6.83 16.20 -49.26
N ILE A 277 6.69 15.93 -47.96
CA ILE A 277 7.76 16.07 -46.98
C ILE A 277 8.60 14.79 -46.97
N GLN A 278 9.89 14.88 -47.31
CA GLN A 278 10.86 13.82 -47.16
C GLN A 278 12.12 14.34 -46.44
N PRO A 279 12.78 13.53 -45.61
CA PRO A 279 14.04 13.94 -44.98
C PRO A 279 15.11 14.30 -46.01
N GLY A 280 15.67 15.51 -45.91
CA GLY A 280 16.74 15.97 -46.82
C GLY A 280 16.26 16.68 -48.10
N ILE A 281 14.97 16.93 -48.25
CA ILE A 281 14.44 17.72 -49.37
C ILE A 281 14.83 19.19 -49.23
N ILE A 282 15.26 19.80 -50.35
CA ILE A 282 15.47 21.24 -50.48
C ILE A 282 14.31 21.79 -51.31
N TYR A 283 13.54 22.72 -50.74
CA TYR A 283 12.45 23.41 -51.44
C TYR A 283 13.00 24.65 -52.12
N ASP A 284 13.25 24.58 -53.41
CA ASP A 284 13.76 25.68 -54.23
C ASP A 284 12.66 26.34 -55.08
N ASP A 285 11.42 25.84 -54.99
CA ASP A 285 10.26 26.24 -55.78
C ASP A 285 9.30 27.17 -54.99
N LEU A 286 9.86 28.07 -54.17
CA LEU A 286 9.12 29.07 -53.45
C LEU A 286 8.85 30.30 -54.29
N LYS A 287 7.62 30.81 -54.26
CA LYS A 287 7.27 32.06 -54.96
C LYS A 287 7.90 33.26 -54.21
N PRO A 288 8.19 34.38 -54.90
CA PRO A 288 8.67 35.59 -54.21
C PRO A 288 7.72 36.02 -53.10
N GLY A 289 8.27 36.17 -51.89
CA GLY A 289 7.50 36.51 -50.68
C GLY A 289 6.94 35.33 -49.88
N GLU A 290 7.17 34.10 -50.31
CA GLU A 290 6.87 32.92 -49.54
C GLU A 290 8.07 32.54 -48.65
N GLU A 291 7.79 32.31 -47.37
CA GLU A 291 8.76 31.81 -46.37
C GLU A 291 8.29 30.45 -45.86
N ILE A 292 9.23 29.51 -45.78
CA ILE A 292 8.97 28.25 -45.08
C ILE A 292 9.23 28.47 -43.61
N GLY A 293 8.17 28.35 -42.78
CA GLY A 293 8.28 28.30 -41.33
C GLY A 293 8.24 26.86 -40.87
N MET A 294 9.18 26.49 -40.03
CA MET A 294 9.02 25.28 -39.22
C MET A 294 8.09 25.59 -38.05
N VAL A 295 7.07 24.76 -37.85
CA VAL A 295 6.28 24.85 -36.63
C VAL A 295 7.18 24.43 -35.48
N LYS A 296 7.81 25.41 -34.82
CA LYS A 296 8.53 25.19 -33.58
C LYS A 296 7.49 24.82 -32.53
N SER A 297 7.46 23.57 -32.17
CA SER A 297 6.68 23.13 -31.00
C SER A 297 7.61 23.12 -29.80
N ASP A 298 7.18 23.79 -28.72
CA ASP A 298 7.82 23.66 -27.39
C ASP A 298 7.46 22.32 -26.71
N ARG A 299 7.07 21.34 -27.50
CA ARG A 299 6.72 20.00 -27.03
C ARG A 299 7.83 18.99 -27.35
N PRO A 300 8.11 18.04 -26.42
CA PRO A 300 7.45 17.81 -25.14
C PRO A 300 7.74 18.93 -24.13
N ASN A 301 6.73 19.26 -23.31
CA ASN A 301 6.84 20.34 -22.30
C ASN A 301 7.90 19.97 -21.24
N PRO A 302 9.00 20.73 -21.09
CA PRO A 302 10.05 20.44 -20.11
C PRO A 302 9.56 20.47 -18.66
N ASN A 303 8.45 21.15 -18.38
CA ASN A 303 7.84 21.24 -17.05
C ASN A 303 6.81 20.13 -16.75
N LEU A 304 6.54 19.24 -17.71
CA LEU A 304 5.55 18.17 -17.55
C LEU A 304 5.85 17.30 -16.32
N GLU A 305 7.09 16.86 -16.17
CA GLU A 305 7.49 16.00 -15.06
C GLU A 305 7.31 16.72 -13.70
N THR A 306 7.74 17.97 -13.60
CA THR A 306 7.61 18.74 -12.36
C THR A 306 6.14 18.96 -11.98
N PHE A 307 5.30 19.30 -12.94
CA PHE A 307 3.85 19.44 -12.73
C PHE A 307 3.22 18.13 -12.31
N ARG A 308 3.49 17.05 -13.05
CA ARG A 308 3.03 15.69 -12.76
C ARG A 308 3.40 15.26 -11.33
N ASN A 309 4.66 15.43 -10.96
CA ASN A 309 5.16 15.09 -9.63
C ASN A 309 4.45 15.90 -8.53
N GLY A 310 4.13 17.18 -8.76
CA GLY A 310 3.32 17.98 -7.85
C GLY A 310 1.90 17.41 -7.65
N GLN A 311 1.25 16.96 -8.73
CA GLN A 311 -0.07 16.33 -8.65
C GLN A 311 0.00 14.97 -7.93
N LEU A 312 1.03 14.15 -8.22
CA LEU A 312 1.22 12.84 -7.60
C LEU A 312 1.48 12.94 -6.09
N ARG A 313 2.19 13.96 -5.62
CA ARG A 313 2.35 14.21 -4.17
C ARG A 313 1.00 14.45 -3.49
N ALA A 314 0.12 15.21 -4.12
CA ALA A 314 -1.21 15.45 -3.57
C ALA A 314 -2.10 14.19 -3.61
N VAL A 315 -2.00 13.36 -4.65
CA VAL A 315 -2.66 12.04 -4.73
C VAL A 315 -2.12 11.12 -3.63
N ALA A 316 -0.80 11.04 -3.46
CA ALA A 316 -0.16 10.25 -2.42
C ALA A 316 -0.68 10.62 -1.03
N ALA A 317 -0.69 11.91 -0.70
CA ALA A 317 -1.22 12.42 0.56
C ALA A 317 -2.70 12.04 0.78
N GLY A 318 -3.53 12.11 -0.25
CA GLY A 318 -4.96 11.77 -0.16
C GLY A 318 -5.26 10.27 -0.15
N SER A 319 -4.36 9.42 -0.68
CA SER A 319 -4.49 7.96 -0.73
C SER A 319 -3.70 7.21 0.37
N ARG A 320 -3.08 7.93 1.30
CA ARG A 320 -2.27 7.37 2.40
C ARG A 320 -1.05 6.57 1.93
N LEU A 321 -0.51 6.91 0.78
CA LEU A 321 0.70 6.31 0.23
C LEU A 321 1.86 7.30 0.27
N SER A 322 3.07 6.78 0.16
CA SER A 322 4.24 7.60 -0.11
C SER A 322 4.24 8.09 -1.57
N PHE A 323 4.89 9.25 -1.80
CA PHE A 323 5.08 9.75 -3.16
C PHE A 323 5.90 8.76 -4.00
N SER A 324 7.00 8.25 -3.46
CA SER A 324 7.87 7.28 -4.15
C SER A 324 7.13 6.01 -4.56
N SER A 325 6.23 5.51 -3.70
CA SER A 325 5.40 4.35 -4.02
C SER A 325 4.35 4.64 -5.09
N THR A 326 3.72 5.83 -5.04
CA THR A 326 2.68 6.25 -5.99
C THR A 326 3.27 6.53 -7.37
N ALA A 327 4.39 7.27 -7.42
CA ALA A 327 5.06 7.64 -8.66
C ALA A 327 5.99 6.55 -9.22
N ARG A 328 6.26 5.49 -8.44
CA ARG A 328 7.33 4.50 -8.71
C ARG A 328 8.69 5.16 -8.95
N ASN A 329 8.91 6.31 -8.32
CA ASN A 329 10.12 7.10 -8.40
C ASN A 329 10.88 7.03 -7.08
N TYR A 330 12.02 6.34 -7.08
CA TYR A 330 12.86 6.12 -5.91
C TYR A 330 14.14 6.97 -5.96
N ASN A 331 14.12 8.09 -6.69
CA ASN A 331 15.22 9.04 -6.76
C ASN A 331 15.32 9.84 -5.47
N GLY A 332 16.26 9.50 -4.62
CA GLY A 332 16.48 10.18 -3.34
C GLY A 332 17.63 9.55 -2.55
N THR A 333 18.09 10.24 -1.52
CA THR A 333 19.08 9.67 -0.61
C THR A 333 18.47 8.57 0.24
N TYR A 334 19.27 7.62 0.68
CA TYR A 334 18.86 6.52 1.56
C TYR A 334 18.07 7.02 2.79
N SER A 335 18.53 8.09 3.42
CA SER A 335 17.88 8.65 4.62
C SER A 335 16.46 9.18 4.33
N VAL A 336 16.27 9.86 3.20
CA VAL A 336 14.94 10.36 2.78
C VAL A 336 14.00 9.22 2.46
N GLN A 337 14.46 8.23 1.70
CA GLN A 337 13.65 7.06 1.37
C GLN A 337 13.28 6.23 2.60
N ARG A 338 14.20 6.10 3.57
CA ARG A 338 13.92 5.44 4.84
C ARG A 338 12.87 6.21 5.65
N GLN A 339 12.99 7.53 5.76
CA GLN A 339 12.01 8.36 6.46
C GLN A 339 10.62 8.22 5.84
N GLU A 340 10.53 8.28 4.52
CA GLU A 340 9.27 8.11 3.79
C GLU A 340 8.65 6.72 4.01
N LEU A 341 9.48 5.68 4.07
CA LEU A 341 9.02 4.31 4.33
C LEU A 341 8.48 4.16 5.77
N VAL A 342 9.18 4.72 6.77
CA VAL A 342 8.75 4.69 8.17
C VAL A 342 7.42 5.41 8.32
N GLU A 343 7.29 6.63 7.82
CA GLU A 343 6.06 7.43 7.89
C GLU A 343 4.86 6.72 7.22
N SER A 344 5.10 6.13 6.04
CA SER A 344 4.05 5.41 5.32
C SER A 344 3.60 4.14 6.05
N THR A 345 4.52 3.47 6.74
CA THR A 345 4.23 2.23 7.47
C THR A 345 3.23 2.48 8.59
N ASP A 346 3.31 3.60 9.30
CA ASP A 346 2.31 3.94 10.34
C ASP A 346 0.90 4.04 9.76
N GLY A 347 0.77 4.62 8.56
CA GLY A 347 -0.50 4.67 7.84
C GLY A 347 -1.05 3.28 7.47
N TYR A 348 -0.18 2.35 7.07
CA TYR A 348 -0.58 0.97 6.76
C TYR A 348 -0.98 0.19 8.00
N LEU A 349 -0.29 0.38 9.13
CA LEU A 349 -0.62 -0.27 10.40
C LEU A 349 -2.00 0.15 10.93
N ILE A 350 -2.40 1.41 10.73
CA ILE A 350 -3.75 1.87 11.08
C ILE A 350 -4.81 1.14 10.23
N LEU A 351 -4.61 1.03 8.92
CA LEU A 351 -5.53 0.29 8.04
C LEU A 351 -5.56 -1.21 8.39
N GLN A 352 -4.42 -1.77 8.75
CA GLN A 352 -4.28 -3.15 9.18
C GLN A 352 -5.07 -3.41 10.47
N ASP A 353 -4.97 -2.51 11.46
CA ASP A 353 -5.73 -2.64 12.72
C ASP A 353 -7.25 -2.56 12.47
N TRP A 354 -7.71 -1.68 11.60
CA TRP A 354 -9.10 -1.63 11.19
C TRP A 354 -9.56 -2.93 10.54
N PHE A 355 -8.76 -3.48 9.61
CA PHE A 355 -9.07 -4.73 8.95
C PHE A 355 -9.11 -5.90 9.96
N ILE A 356 -8.12 -5.99 10.83
CA ILE A 356 -8.06 -7.00 11.91
C ILE A 356 -9.28 -6.88 12.81
N GLY A 357 -9.63 -5.67 13.24
CA GLY A 357 -10.73 -5.41 14.16
C GLY A 357 -12.10 -5.78 13.62
N ALA A 358 -12.36 -5.45 12.34
CA ALA A 358 -13.66 -5.63 11.72
C ALA A 358 -13.82 -6.97 10.95
N VAL A 359 -12.72 -7.57 10.51
CA VAL A 359 -12.76 -8.79 9.68
C VAL A 359 -12.08 -9.97 10.37
N THR A 360 -10.75 -9.92 10.56
CA THR A 360 -10.00 -11.12 10.95
C THR A 360 -10.35 -11.60 12.36
N ARG A 361 -10.45 -10.70 13.33
CA ARG A 361 -10.75 -11.05 14.72
C ARG A 361 -12.16 -11.64 14.89
N PRO A 362 -13.25 -11.05 14.40
CA PRO A 362 -14.58 -11.65 14.49
C PRO A 362 -14.69 -12.94 13.68
N MET A 363 -14.10 -13.01 12.49
CA MET A 363 -14.03 -14.22 11.67
C MET A 363 -13.35 -15.39 12.41
N TYR A 364 -12.17 -15.15 12.98
CA TYR A 364 -11.43 -16.15 13.76
C TYR A 364 -12.26 -16.64 14.96
N ARG A 365 -12.90 -15.74 15.69
CA ARG A 365 -13.72 -16.10 16.84
C ARG A 365 -14.93 -16.96 16.44
N ALA A 366 -15.60 -16.61 15.36
CA ALA A 366 -16.74 -17.36 14.85
C ALA A 366 -16.31 -18.75 14.32
N TRP A 367 -15.21 -18.81 13.58
CA TRP A 367 -14.62 -20.05 13.12
C TRP A 367 -14.23 -20.97 14.29
N LEU A 368 -13.52 -20.44 15.28
CA LEU A 368 -13.08 -21.23 16.44
C LEU A 368 -14.27 -21.74 17.25
N LYS A 369 -15.30 -20.91 17.46
CA LYS A 369 -16.56 -21.32 18.08
C LYS A 369 -17.18 -22.51 17.36
N GLN A 370 -17.19 -22.49 16.02
CA GLN A 370 -17.74 -23.54 15.19
C GLN A 370 -16.85 -24.79 15.17
N ALA A 371 -15.52 -24.64 15.17
CA ALA A 371 -14.57 -25.75 15.22
C ALA A 371 -14.66 -26.54 16.53
N VAL A 372 -14.87 -25.84 17.65
CA VAL A 372 -15.12 -26.48 18.93
C VAL A 372 -16.51 -27.15 18.95
N ALA A 373 -17.54 -26.47 18.44
CA ALA A 373 -18.90 -27.02 18.40
C ALA A 373 -19.01 -28.27 17.50
N SER A 374 -18.23 -28.34 16.43
CA SER A 374 -18.15 -29.53 15.53
C SER A 374 -17.29 -30.67 16.12
N GLY A 375 -16.62 -30.45 17.25
CA GLY A 375 -15.73 -31.45 17.87
C GLY A 375 -14.39 -31.65 17.14
N VAL A 376 -14.08 -30.81 16.16
CA VAL A 376 -12.79 -30.82 15.42
C VAL A 376 -11.65 -30.41 16.35
N ILE A 377 -11.90 -29.44 17.24
CA ILE A 377 -10.96 -29.00 18.27
C ILE A 377 -11.53 -29.39 19.63
N ARG A 378 -10.73 -30.13 20.40
CA ARG A 378 -11.11 -30.58 21.75
C ARG A 378 -10.42 -29.71 22.79
N LEU A 379 -11.20 -29.15 23.70
CA LEU A 379 -10.69 -28.28 24.75
C LEU A 379 -10.16 -29.09 25.94
N PRO A 380 -8.94 -28.82 26.43
CA PRO A 380 -8.43 -29.37 27.67
C PRO A 380 -9.32 -29.03 28.87
N ARG A 381 -9.40 -29.92 29.86
CA ARG A 381 -10.23 -29.71 31.06
C ARG A 381 -9.73 -28.57 31.96
N ASP A 382 -8.45 -28.33 31.93
CA ASP A 382 -7.73 -27.31 32.68
C ASP A 382 -7.58 -25.97 31.95
N LEU A 383 -8.21 -25.83 30.78
CA LEU A 383 -8.22 -24.58 30.01
C LEU A 383 -8.98 -23.48 30.78
N ASP A 384 -8.42 -22.28 30.83
CA ASP A 384 -9.17 -21.08 31.12
C ASP A 384 -9.99 -20.68 29.88
N ARG A 385 -11.29 -20.94 29.97
CA ARG A 385 -12.22 -20.70 28.83
C ARG A 385 -12.32 -19.24 28.41
N SER A 386 -12.02 -18.31 29.31
CA SER A 386 -12.02 -16.87 29.00
C SER A 386 -10.91 -16.51 28.01
N SER A 387 -9.80 -17.25 28.04
CA SER A 387 -8.66 -17.05 27.17
C SER A 387 -8.76 -17.73 25.80
N LEU A 388 -9.78 -18.57 25.56
CA LEU A 388 -9.92 -19.38 24.35
C LEU A 388 -9.76 -18.57 23.05
N TYR A 389 -10.33 -17.36 23.04
CA TYR A 389 -10.31 -16.49 21.86
C TYR A 389 -9.15 -15.48 21.85
N THR A 390 -8.23 -15.60 22.80
CA THR A 390 -7.05 -14.73 22.85
C THR A 390 -6.08 -15.11 21.74
N ALA A 391 -5.74 -14.14 20.92
CA ALA A 391 -4.79 -14.33 19.83
C ALA A 391 -4.05 -13.02 19.52
N VAL A 392 -2.85 -13.12 19.03
CA VAL A 392 -2.09 -12.03 18.44
C VAL A 392 -2.33 -12.05 16.94
N TYR A 393 -2.60 -10.87 16.38
CA TYR A 393 -2.83 -10.69 14.95
C TYR A 393 -1.70 -9.86 14.37
N SER A 394 -1.13 -10.29 13.26
CA SER A 394 -0.07 -9.57 12.58
C SER A 394 -0.23 -9.67 11.06
N GLY A 395 -0.07 -8.56 10.39
CA GLY A 395 0.03 -8.50 8.94
C GLY A 395 1.48 -8.26 8.49
N PRO A 396 1.68 -7.76 7.27
CA PRO A 396 2.99 -7.37 6.78
C PRO A 396 3.63 -6.33 7.70
N VAL A 397 4.91 -6.51 7.96
CA VAL A 397 5.74 -5.59 8.72
C VAL A 397 6.57 -4.72 7.79
N MET A 398 7.17 -3.67 8.33
CA MET A 398 8.07 -2.80 7.57
C MET A 398 9.22 -3.64 6.97
N PRO A 399 9.48 -3.56 5.65
CA PRO A 399 10.57 -4.31 5.06
C PRO A 399 11.93 -3.77 5.53
N TRP A 400 12.87 -4.66 5.65
CA TRP A 400 14.25 -4.30 5.98
C TRP A 400 14.92 -3.65 4.77
N ILE A 401 15.50 -2.48 4.98
CA ILE A 401 16.26 -1.76 3.95
C ILE A 401 17.73 -2.17 4.02
N ASP A 402 18.29 -2.23 5.23
CA ASP A 402 19.65 -2.71 5.52
C ASP A 402 19.57 -3.87 6.53
N PRO A 403 19.56 -5.12 6.04
CA PRO A 403 19.37 -6.28 6.90
C PRO A 403 20.43 -6.42 7.99
N VAL A 404 21.68 -5.99 7.73
CA VAL A 404 22.78 -6.13 8.68
C VAL A 404 22.60 -5.18 9.86
N LYS A 405 22.41 -3.89 9.58
CA LYS A 405 22.20 -2.88 10.63
C LYS A 405 20.94 -3.13 11.45
N GLU A 406 19.88 -3.61 10.81
CA GLU A 406 18.64 -3.92 11.52
C GLU A 406 18.79 -5.17 12.40
N ALA A 407 19.50 -6.19 11.92
CA ALA A 407 19.82 -7.37 12.74
C ALA A 407 20.69 -7.03 13.95
N GLU A 408 21.67 -6.13 13.79
CA GLU A 408 22.48 -5.60 14.89
C GLU A 408 21.64 -4.80 15.89
N ALA A 409 20.76 -3.93 15.40
CA ALA A 409 19.85 -3.17 16.26
C ALA A 409 18.95 -4.09 17.09
N TRP A 410 18.35 -5.13 16.48
CA TRP A 410 17.58 -6.14 17.20
C TRP A 410 18.41 -6.87 18.25
N LYS A 411 19.63 -7.27 17.92
CA LYS A 411 20.54 -7.92 18.86
C LYS A 411 20.85 -7.03 20.07
N ILE A 412 21.05 -5.73 19.85
CA ILE A 412 21.30 -4.75 20.91
C ILE A 412 20.05 -4.58 21.79
N GLN A 413 18.86 -4.43 21.20
CA GLN A 413 17.61 -4.28 21.93
C GLN A 413 17.26 -5.51 22.78
N ILE A 414 17.46 -6.72 22.23
CA ILE A 414 17.23 -7.97 22.97
C ILE A 414 18.21 -8.09 24.14
N ARG A 415 19.50 -7.76 23.93
CA ARG A 415 20.51 -7.76 24.99
C ARG A 415 20.24 -6.72 26.07
N GLY A 416 19.70 -5.56 25.68
CA GLY A 416 19.29 -4.48 26.58
C GLY A 416 17.96 -4.73 27.30
N GLY A 417 17.25 -5.81 26.99
CA GLY A 417 15.93 -6.14 27.57
C GLY A 417 14.78 -5.30 27.05
N ALA A 418 14.99 -4.47 26.02
CA ALA A 418 13.95 -3.64 25.40
C ALA A 418 13.05 -4.42 24.43
N ALA A 419 13.48 -5.59 23.95
CA ALA A 419 12.74 -6.47 23.06
C ALA A 419 13.03 -7.94 23.38
N THR A 420 12.19 -8.83 22.84
CA THR A 420 12.38 -10.27 22.94
C THR A 420 12.76 -10.90 21.61
N GLU A 421 13.39 -12.11 21.62
CA GLU A 421 13.61 -12.89 20.40
C GLU A 421 12.29 -13.16 19.64
N SER A 422 11.21 -13.34 20.39
CA SER A 422 9.88 -13.54 19.82
C SER A 422 9.39 -12.31 19.05
N ASP A 423 9.67 -11.10 19.53
CA ASP A 423 9.32 -9.86 18.84
C ASP A 423 10.11 -9.71 17.56
N TRP A 424 11.40 -10.06 17.56
CA TRP A 424 12.22 -10.07 16.36
C TRP A 424 11.69 -11.04 15.29
N VAL A 425 11.31 -12.25 15.71
CA VAL A 425 10.72 -13.24 14.80
C VAL A 425 9.39 -12.74 14.22
N ARG A 426 8.54 -12.11 15.05
CA ARG A 426 7.27 -11.50 14.59
C ARG A 426 7.52 -10.34 13.63
N ALA A 427 8.52 -9.51 13.90
CA ALA A 427 8.94 -8.44 13.00
C ALA A 427 9.41 -8.97 11.64
N GLY A 428 9.86 -10.21 11.55
CA GLY A 428 10.13 -10.92 10.31
C GLY A 428 8.88 -11.57 9.66
N GLY A 429 7.69 -11.37 10.23
CA GLY A 429 6.43 -11.98 9.74
C GLY A 429 6.34 -13.49 9.95
N ARG A 430 7.02 -14.02 10.96
CA ARG A 430 7.06 -15.47 11.26
C ARG A 430 6.51 -15.74 12.67
N ASN A 431 6.01 -16.97 12.88
CA ASN A 431 5.59 -17.40 14.20
C ASN A 431 6.79 -17.83 15.06
N PRO A 432 6.96 -17.29 16.29
CA PRO A 432 8.10 -17.61 17.15
C PRO A 432 8.22 -19.09 17.53
N ASP A 433 7.10 -19.74 17.85
CA ASP A 433 7.10 -21.15 18.24
C ASP A 433 7.48 -22.06 17.08
N ASP A 434 7.03 -21.74 15.85
CA ASP A 434 7.37 -22.52 14.67
C ASP A 434 8.84 -22.36 14.31
N VAL A 435 9.38 -21.13 14.41
CA VAL A 435 10.81 -20.89 14.18
C VAL A 435 11.65 -21.65 15.21
N LYS A 436 11.29 -21.61 16.50
CA LYS A 436 11.99 -22.36 17.55
C LYS A 436 11.94 -23.87 17.33
N ARG A 437 10.78 -24.42 16.95
CA ARG A 437 10.64 -25.85 16.65
C ARG A 437 11.47 -26.29 15.45
N ARG A 438 11.39 -25.53 14.33
CA ARG A 438 12.21 -25.82 13.14
C ARG A 438 13.68 -25.74 13.44
N ARG A 439 14.14 -24.68 14.12
CA ARG A 439 15.54 -24.53 14.50
C ARG A 439 16.03 -25.67 15.38
N LYS A 440 15.19 -26.10 16.34
CA LYS A 440 15.52 -27.28 17.16
C LYS A 440 15.65 -28.53 16.31
N ALA A 441 14.69 -28.80 15.42
CA ALA A 441 14.74 -29.98 14.57
C ALA A 441 15.97 -29.98 13.65
N GLU A 442 16.33 -28.86 13.05
CA GLU A 442 17.55 -28.70 12.24
C GLU A 442 18.83 -28.94 13.05
N ILE A 443 18.92 -28.39 14.27
CA ILE A 443 20.08 -28.61 15.14
C ILE A 443 20.18 -30.09 15.55
N ASP A 444 19.06 -30.72 15.89
CA ASP A 444 19.03 -32.14 16.28
C ASP A 444 19.38 -33.05 15.09
N GLU A 445 18.95 -32.69 13.87
CA GLU A 445 19.31 -33.40 12.63
C GLU A 445 20.78 -33.20 12.27
N ASN A 446 21.32 -31.98 12.34
CA ASN A 446 22.71 -31.68 12.09
C ASN A 446 23.63 -32.46 13.05
N ARG A 447 23.26 -32.55 14.32
CA ARG A 447 24.00 -33.35 15.31
C ARG A 447 24.00 -34.85 15.02
N LYS A 448 22.88 -35.39 14.47
CA LYS A 448 22.80 -36.78 14.01
C LYS A 448 23.68 -37.07 12.79
N LEU A 449 23.89 -36.06 11.96
CA LEU A 449 24.70 -36.14 10.74
C LEU A 449 26.17 -35.72 10.97
N ASP A 450 26.57 -35.47 12.23
CA ASP A 450 27.88 -34.93 12.61
C ASP A 450 28.27 -33.62 11.89
N LEU A 451 27.26 -32.82 11.53
CA LEU A 451 27.44 -31.51 10.92
C LEU A 451 27.46 -30.42 12.00
N VAL A 452 28.54 -29.62 12.00
CA VAL A 452 28.69 -28.48 12.92
C VAL A 452 28.66 -27.18 12.13
N PHE A 453 27.67 -26.36 12.40
CA PHE A 453 27.57 -25.01 11.86
C PHE A 453 27.86 -23.99 12.98
N ASP A 454 28.44 -22.85 12.62
CA ASP A 454 28.69 -21.72 13.53
C ASP A 454 27.41 -21.09 14.08
N THR A 455 26.28 -21.39 13.47
CA THR A 455 24.94 -21.00 13.92
C THR A 455 24.40 -21.83 15.09
N ASP A 456 25.05 -22.93 15.49
CA ASP A 456 24.70 -23.67 16.70
C ASP A 456 25.41 -23.06 17.92
N PRO A 457 24.68 -22.41 18.87
CA PRO A 457 25.28 -21.76 20.04
C PRO A 457 26.02 -22.72 20.97
N ALA A 458 25.80 -24.04 20.82
CA ALA A 458 26.50 -25.06 21.59
C ALA A 458 27.89 -25.41 21.01
N SER A 459 28.18 -25.01 19.78
CA SER A 459 29.49 -25.22 19.14
C SER A 459 30.59 -24.32 19.72
N ASP A 460 30.21 -23.20 20.34
CA ASP A 460 31.14 -22.22 20.93
C ASP A 460 31.76 -22.66 22.28
N LYS A 461 31.49 -23.88 22.74
CA LYS A 461 32.04 -24.38 24.02
C LYS A 461 33.42 -25.02 23.91
N GLY A 462 34.18 -24.77 22.88
CA GLY A 462 35.52 -25.39 22.81
C GLY A 462 36.39 -24.96 21.65
N GLY A 463 36.61 -23.69 21.45
CA GLY A 463 37.58 -23.27 20.46
C GLY A 463 37.87 -21.77 20.54
N SER A 464 38.85 -21.43 21.34
CA SER A 464 39.56 -20.16 21.20
C SER A 464 40.24 -20.14 19.81
N SER A 465 39.51 -19.90 18.75
CA SER A 465 40.13 -19.42 17.54
C SER A 465 40.28 -17.92 17.72
N ALA A 466 41.51 -17.49 17.79
CA ALA A 466 41.91 -16.11 17.77
C ALA A 466 41.22 -15.39 16.59
N ALA A 467 40.08 -14.82 16.86
CA ALA A 467 39.53 -13.79 15.99
C ALA A 467 40.58 -12.69 16.01
N THR A 468 41.28 -12.55 14.90
CA THR A 468 42.08 -11.38 14.61
C THR A 468 41.16 -10.18 14.86
N LYS A 469 41.36 -9.53 15.99
CA LYS A 469 40.70 -8.25 16.30
C LYS A 469 41.09 -7.30 15.20
N ARG A 470 40.19 -7.08 14.25
CA ARG A 470 40.23 -5.84 13.50
C ARG A 470 40.09 -4.71 14.53
N GLN A 471 41.17 -4.03 14.81
CA GLN A 471 41.14 -2.81 15.58
C GLN A 471 40.30 -1.84 14.77
N GLU A 472 39.08 -1.58 15.22
CA GLU A 472 38.37 -0.37 14.84
C GLU A 472 39.23 0.82 15.28
N PRO A 473 39.37 1.83 14.44
CA PRO A 473 40.05 3.05 14.84
C PRO A 473 39.26 3.68 16.00
N GLN A 474 39.86 3.70 17.20
CA GLN A 474 39.34 4.45 18.34
C GLN A 474 39.43 5.94 17.98
N TYR A 475 38.33 6.59 17.79
CA TYR A 475 38.24 8.03 17.79
C TYR A 475 38.42 8.53 19.23
N THR A 476 39.62 8.96 19.57
CA THR A 476 39.83 9.78 20.76
C THR A 476 39.62 11.24 20.33
N ASP A 477 38.61 11.84 20.90
CA ASP A 477 38.32 13.26 20.79
C ASP A 477 39.39 14.06 21.56
N ALA A 478 40.39 14.54 20.86
CA ALA A 478 41.35 15.51 21.40
C ALA A 478 41.99 16.32 20.25
N GLY A 479 41.71 17.60 20.27
CA GLY A 479 42.22 18.70 19.56
C GLY A 479 43.39 18.55 18.58
N GLN A 480 43.23 19.24 17.45
CA GLN A 480 44.25 19.57 16.45
C GLN A 480 45.41 18.56 16.32
N GLY A 481 45.14 17.48 15.60
CA GLY A 481 46.15 16.49 15.26
C GLY A 481 46.26 16.30 13.75
N THR A 482 47.48 16.23 13.28
CA THR A 482 47.80 15.91 11.89
C THR A 482 47.47 14.45 11.62
N LEU A 483 46.52 14.17 10.68
CA LEU A 483 46.23 12.82 10.25
C LEU A 483 47.28 12.34 9.24
N THR A 484 48.12 11.39 9.61
CA THR A 484 49.08 10.76 8.69
C THR A 484 48.48 9.47 8.15
N LEU A 485 48.12 9.44 6.88
CA LEU A 485 47.66 8.23 6.19
C LEU A 485 48.87 7.56 5.51
N THR A 486 49.23 6.37 5.96
CA THR A 486 50.30 5.55 5.38
C THR A 486 49.69 4.47 4.49
N PHE A 487 49.96 4.56 3.20
CA PHE A 487 49.54 3.54 2.24
C PHE A 487 50.69 2.61 1.94
N THR A 488 50.52 1.31 2.14
CA THR A 488 51.49 0.31 1.73
C THR A 488 51.05 -0.31 0.40
N VAL A 489 51.80 -0.05 -0.66
CA VAL A 489 51.55 -0.68 -1.96
C VAL A 489 52.49 -1.88 -2.06
N SER A 490 51.94 -3.08 -2.04
CA SER A 490 52.68 -4.31 -2.28
C SER A 490 52.77 -4.62 -3.77
N SER A 491 53.73 -4.02 -4.47
CA SER A 491 54.24 -4.49 -5.73
C SER A 491 55.78 -4.42 -5.68
N SER A 492 56.45 -5.29 -6.36
CA SER A 492 57.91 -5.45 -6.36
C SER A 492 58.63 -4.23 -6.98
N GLY A 493 58.59 -3.12 -6.26
CA GLY A 493 59.22 -1.87 -6.61
C GLY A 493 58.73 -0.78 -5.67
N ALA A 494 59.53 -0.54 -4.62
CA ALA A 494 59.19 0.36 -3.55
C ALA A 494 59.15 1.82 -3.99
N ASN A 495 57.99 2.44 -4.02
CA ASN A 495 57.89 3.88 -3.94
C ASN A 495 56.92 4.21 -2.79
N ASN A 496 57.47 4.63 -1.67
CA ASN A 496 56.70 5.22 -0.58
C ASN A 496 56.38 6.66 -0.92
N TRP A 497 55.10 6.95 -1.03
CA TRP A 497 54.61 8.32 -1.21
C TRP A 497 53.81 8.75 0.03
N THR A 498 54.25 9.82 0.69
CA THR A 498 53.57 10.41 1.83
C THR A 498 52.99 11.76 1.44
N PRO A 499 51.69 11.93 1.27
CA PRO A 499 51.10 13.24 1.15
C PRO A 499 50.90 13.89 2.54
N THR A 500 51.44 15.05 2.74
CA THR A 500 51.18 15.88 3.92
C THR A 500 50.13 16.94 3.53
N THR A 501 48.90 16.79 4.03
CA THR A 501 47.86 17.81 3.83
C THR A 501 47.18 18.09 5.16
N SER A 502 47.12 19.36 5.55
CA SER A 502 46.30 19.81 6.68
C SER A 502 44.86 19.97 6.19
N ILE A 503 43.93 19.26 6.83
CA ILE A 503 42.50 19.32 6.48
C ILE A 503 41.84 20.36 7.38
N SER A 504 41.49 21.50 6.84
CA SER A 504 40.55 22.43 7.46
C SER A 504 39.15 22.40 6.83
N ASP A 505 38.98 21.69 5.72
CA ASP A 505 37.67 21.56 5.07
C ASP A 505 37.56 20.22 4.33
N LEU A 506 36.35 19.68 4.22
CA LEU A 506 36.00 18.42 3.61
C LEU A 506 36.51 18.33 2.18
N LEU A 507 37.47 17.44 1.93
CA LEU A 507 38.08 17.31 0.61
C LEU A 507 37.70 15.98 -0.03
N VAL A 508 37.16 16.05 -1.24
CA VAL A 508 36.96 14.89 -2.10
C VAL A 508 38.28 14.57 -2.79
N VAL A 509 38.90 13.46 -2.46
CA VAL A 509 40.10 12.97 -3.13
C VAL A 509 39.69 12.21 -4.39
N VAL A 510 39.96 12.77 -5.56
CA VAL A 510 39.83 12.06 -6.84
C VAL A 510 41.15 11.37 -7.15
N MET A 511 41.19 10.05 -7.07
CA MET A 511 42.35 9.29 -7.50
C MET A 511 42.28 8.93 -8.97
N LYS A 512 43.33 9.24 -9.71
CA LYS A 512 43.50 8.84 -11.11
C LYS A 512 43.99 7.40 -11.17
N LYS A 513 43.29 6.55 -11.90
CA LYS A 513 43.58 5.14 -12.06
C LYS A 513 44.91 4.94 -12.78
N SER A 514 45.90 4.35 -12.17
CA SER A 514 47.05 3.74 -12.80
C SER A 514 46.81 2.23 -12.93
N THR A 515 47.40 1.62 -13.95
CA THR A 515 47.13 0.23 -14.39
C THR A 515 47.50 -0.88 -13.39
N ALA A 516 47.77 -0.57 -12.14
CA ALA A 516 47.92 -1.54 -11.05
C ALA A 516 46.74 -1.34 -10.07
N GLY A 517 45.99 -2.40 -9.81
CA GLY A 517 44.80 -2.36 -8.96
C GLY A 517 45.11 -1.90 -7.54
N ILE A 518 44.35 -0.92 -7.06
CA ILE A 518 44.42 -0.44 -5.68
C ILE A 518 43.23 -1.03 -4.93
N SER A 519 43.52 -1.72 -3.85
CA SER A 519 42.51 -2.19 -2.90
C SER A 519 42.52 -1.26 -1.68
N ILE A 520 41.36 -0.71 -1.32
CA ILE A 520 41.16 0.06 -0.11
C ILE A 520 40.50 -0.89 0.91
N SER A 521 41.13 -1.11 2.04
CA SER A 521 40.56 -1.84 3.18
C SER A 521 40.11 -0.86 4.27
#